data_ca6cbd488288086a8a763edcbb1d2630
#
_entry.id   ca6cbd488288086a8a763edcbb1d2630
#
_cell.length_a   1.000
_cell.length_b   1.000
_cell.length_c   1.000
_cell.angle_alpha   90.00
_cell.angle_beta   90.00
_cell.angle_gamma   90.00
#
_symmetry.space_group_name_H-M   'P 1'
#
loop_
_entity.id
_entity.type
_entity.pdbx_description
1 polymer ?
#
loop_
_entity_poly.entity_id
_entity_poly.type
_entity_poly.pdbx_seq_one_letter_code
_entity_poly.pdbx_strand_id
1 'polypeptide(L)'
;MCDLFALSANRDYSAPKSLPIFAGQAGKNLDGWGIGYFRNHHAYVEKSAKGIFVAGQLHDSFQRLARVVKSRIIICHVRLRTSGLIDECHAHPFVLEIGGYDWIFAHNGKAPNIESYKSSGIPMKEAVSDSARTFEFLRDHLTQHFKKSSDVASIFEALSRCISEMIERYPGKYNFFLSNGQILFVFTNHRQFMLLKGSKKLEGALLITTVEKGLSDENWLRIAKSTCRQGMLLAISGTDIIVCQPL
;
A
#
# COMPACT_ATOMS: atom_id res chain seq x y z
N MET A 1 -10.15 -7.59 9.42
CA MET A 1 -8.87 -7.42 8.67
C MET A 1 -8.83 -6.00 8.18
N CYS A 2 -7.65 -5.39 8.15
CA CYS A 2 -7.42 -4.07 7.58
C CYS A 2 -7.94 -3.98 6.13
N ASP A 3 -8.18 -2.77 5.66
CA ASP A 3 -8.52 -2.53 4.26
C ASP A 3 -7.54 -1.57 3.61
N LEU A 4 -7.26 -1.83 2.33
CA LEU A 4 -6.30 -1.12 1.49
C LEU A 4 -7.00 -0.50 0.29
N PHE A 5 -6.59 0.72 -0.03
CA PHE A 5 -7.00 1.45 -1.23
C PHE A 5 -5.78 2.15 -1.82
N ALA A 6 -5.62 2.09 -3.14
CA ALA A 6 -4.68 2.91 -3.87
C ALA A 6 -5.33 3.49 -5.12
N LEU A 7 -4.89 4.71 -5.45
CA LEU A 7 -5.14 5.37 -6.72
C LEU A 7 -3.80 5.56 -7.43
N SER A 8 -3.76 5.24 -8.73
CA SER A 8 -2.64 5.56 -9.62
C SER A 8 -3.16 6.31 -10.84
N ALA A 9 -2.51 7.42 -11.21
CA ALA A 9 -3.00 8.31 -12.26
C ALA A 9 -1.87 8.90 -13.12
N ASN A 10 -2.21 9.28 -14.35
CA ASN A 10 -1.29 9.92 -15.31
C ASN A 10 -0.92 11.37 -14.92
N ARG A 11 -1.72 11.99 -14.07
CA ARG A 11 -1.54 13.34 -13.53
C ARG A 11 -1.95 13.38 -12.07
N ASP A 12 -1.69 14.49 -11.40
CA ASP A 12 -2.19 14.69 -10.03
C ASP A 12 -3.72 14.60 -10.01
N TYR A 13 -4.23 13.71 -9.20
CA TYR A 13 -5.63 13.36 -9.07
C TYR A 13 -6.05 13.39 -7.61
N SER A 14 -7.30 13.75 -7.34
CA SER A 14 -7.89 13.68 -6.01
C SER A 14 -9.00 12.64 -5.96
N ALA A 15 -9.25 12.07 -4.78
CA ALA A 15 -10.26 11.03 -4.59
C ALA A 15 -11.38 11.46 -3.59
N PRO A 16 -12.03 12.64 -3.80
CA PRO A 16 -12.95 13.21 -2.81
C PRO A 16 -14.22 12.39 -2.60
N LYS A 17 -14.57 11.53 -3.54
CA LYS A 17 -15.70 10.59 -3.45
C LYS A 17 -15.24 9.18 -3.06
N SER A 18 -14.20 8.67 -3.73
CA SER A 18 -13.76 7.29 -3.57
C SER A 18 -13.20 7.01 -2.18
N LEU A 19 -12.38 7.91 -1.62
CA LEU A 19 -11.83 7.72 -0.27
C LEU A 19 -12.90 7.68 0.83
N PRO A 20 -13.89 8.60 0.90
CA PRO A 20 -14.99 8.49 1.88
C PRO A 20 -15.84 7.23 1.72
N ILE A 21 -16.13 6.80 0.50
CA ILE A 21 -16.87 5.55 0.23
C ILE A 21 -16.06 4.33 0.71
N PHE A 22 -14.77 4.25 0.36
CA PHE A 22 -13.88 3.21 0.85
C PHE A 22 -13.83 3.18 2.38
N ALA A 23 -13.65 4.33 3.02
CA ALA A 23 -13.66 4.45 4.48
C ALA A 23 -14.97 3.95 5.08
N GLY A 24 -16.12 4.26 4.45
CA GLY A 24 -17.44 3.78 4.87
C GLY A 24 -17.54 2.25 4.86
N GLN A 25 -16.96 1.58 3.87
CA GLN A 25 -16.93 0.11 3.80
C GLN A 25 -15.96 -0.50 4.82
N ALA A 26 -14.88 0.20 5.13
CA ALA A 26 -13.87 -0.21 6.10
C ALA A 26 -14.23 0.16 7.56
N GLY A 27 -15.43 0.67 7.82
CA GLY A 27 -15.85 1.26 9.11
C GLY A 27 -15.88 0.32 10.31
N LYS A 28 -15.70 -0.98 10.10
CA LYS A 28 -15.51 -1.98 11.18
C LYS A 28 -14.07 -2.00 11.71
N ASN A 29 -13.13 -1.36 11.04
CA ASN A 29 -11.73 -1.27 11.40
C ASN A 29 -11.52 0.00 12.24
N LEU A 30 -11.37 -0.16 13.56
CA LEU A 30 -11.46 0.95 14.51
C LEU A 30 -10.10 1.41 15.05
N ASP A 31 -8.98 0.79 14.63
CA ASP A 31 -7.68 0.93 15.28
C ASP A 31 -6.74 1.91 14.56
N GLY A 32 -7.31 2.82 13.80
CA GLY A 32 -6.58 3.89 13.09
C GLY A 32 -6.75 3.87 11.58
N TRP A 33 -6.22 4.91 10.94
CA TRP A 33 -6.20 5.07 9.49
C TRP A 33 -5.00 5.92 9.06
N GLY A 34 -4.74 5.92 7.76
CA GLY A 34 -3.78 6.85 7.19
C GLY A 34 -3.88 6.94 5.68
N ILE A 35 -3.41 8.09 5.17
CA ILE A 35 -3.33 8.42 3.74
C ILE A 35 -1.90 8.82 3.44
N GLY A 36 -1.27 8.14 2.48
CA GLY A 36 0.04 8.47 1.93
C GLY A 36 -0.09 8.98 0.50
N TYR A 37 0.71 9.98 0.16
CA TYR A 37 0.72 10.59 -1.16
C TYR A 37 2.08 11.24 -1.45
N PHE A 38 2.31 11.64 -2.69
CA PHE A 38 3.55 12.28 -3.09
C PHE A 38 3.30 13.70 -3.58
N ARG A 39 4.24 14.59 -3.26
CA ARG A 39 4.27 15.96 -3.76
C ARG A 39 5.73 16.35 -4.03
N ASN A 40 6.02 16.80 -5.23
CA ASN A 40 7.39 17.14 -5.65
C ASN A 40 8.39 16.02 -5.34
N HIS A 41 8.02 14.76 -5.63
CA HIS A 41 8.78 13.53 -5.40
C HIS A 41 9.00 13.14 -3.92
N HIS A 42 8.52 13.93 -2.96
CA HIS A 42 8.57 13.61 -1.54
C HIS A 42 7.28 12.92 -1.07
N ALA A 43 7.45 11.95 -0.17
CA ALA A 43 6.33 11.26 0.45
C ALA A 43 5.77 12.06 1.63
N TYR A 44 4.46 12.15 1.68
CA TYR A 44 3.71 12.70 2.81
C TYR A 44 2.75 11.65 3.32
N VAL A 45 2.64 11.55 4.64
CA VAL A 45 1.72 10.62 5.28
C VAL A 45 0.99 11.34 6.42
N GLU A 46 -0.33 11.27 6.36
CA GLU A 46 -1.22 11.74 7.43
C GLU A 46 -1.90 10.53 8.06
N LYS A 47 -1.80 10.41 9.37
CA LYS A 47 -2.28 9.25 10.12
C LYS A 47 -3.06 9.65 11.36
N SER A 48 -3.87 8.71 11.86
CA SER A 48 -4.51 8.82 13.16
C SER A 48 -4.63 7.45 13.81
N ALA A 49 -4.38 7.36 15.09
CA ALA A 49 -4.69 6.19 15.91
C ALA A 49 -6.19 6.04 16.21
N LYS A 50 -6.98 7.09 16.00
CA LYS A 50 -8.43 7.07 16.17
C LYS A 50 -9.09 6.32 15.02
N GLY A 51 -10.20 5.66 15.28
CA GLY A 51 -11.01 4.99 14.26
C GLY A 51 -11.42 5.96 13.15
N ILE A 52 -11.68 5.39 11.96
CA ILE A 52 -12.10 6.17 10.79
C ILE A 52 -13.47 6.85 11.00
N PHE A 53 -14.30 6.35 11.92
CA PHE A 53 -15.54 6.95 12.37
C PHE A 53 -15.44 7.38 13.82
N VAL A 54 -15.92 8.59 14.11
CA VAL A 54 -16.05 9.17 15.45
C VAL A 54 -17.50 9.57 15.63
N ALA A 55 -18.18 9.03 16.66
CA ALA A 55 -19.61 9.27 16.92
C ALA A 55 -20.51 9.02 15.69
N GLY A 56 -20.21 8.00 14.90
CA GLY A 56 -20.98 7.64 13.70
C GLY A 56 -20.71 8.50 12.46
N GLN A 57 -19.85 9.51 12.57
CA GLN A 57 -19.45 10.37 11.45
C GLN A 57 -18.02 10.03 11.00
N LEU A 58 -17.76 10.19 9.71
CA LEU A 58 -16.42 10.03 9.15
C LEU A 58 -15.49 11.09 9.76
N HIS A 59 -14.29 10.70 10.17
CA HIS A 59 -13.29 11.56 10.81
C HIS A 59 -13.02 12.82 9.97
N ASP A 60 -13.15 14.01 10.57
CA ASP A 60 -13.06 15.30 9.84
C ASP A 60 -11.75 15.47 9.08
N SER A 61 -10.62 15.12 9.72
CA SER A 61 -9.31 15.18 9.04
C SER A 61 -9.27 14.29 7.82
N PHE A 62 -9.86 13.09 7.89
CA PHE A 62 -9.92 12.19 6.74
C PHE A 62 -10.75 12.77 5.61
N GLN A 63 -11.92 13.33 5.93
CA GLN A 63 -12.78 14.00 4.93
C GLN A 63 -12.06 15.16 4.26
N ARG A 64 -11.37 16.00 5.05
CA ARG A 64 -10.59 17.12 4.53
C ARG A 64 -9.49 16.64 3.61
N LEU A 65 -8.70 15.66 4.03
CA LEU A 65 -7.61 15.10 3.24
C LEU A 65 -8.11 14.49 1.92
N ALA A 66 -9.23 13.77 1.93
CA ALA A 66 -9.84 13.22 0.72
C ALA A 66 -10.17 14.29 -0.34
N ARG A 67 -10.42 15.54 0.09
CA ARG A 67 -10.73 16.68 -0.82
C ARG A 67 -9.49 17.44 -1.28
N VAL A 68 -8.49 17.59 -0.40
CA VAL A 68 -7.35 18.50 -0.67
C VAL A 68 -6.12 17.77 -1.21
N VAL A 69 -5.96 16.49 -0.91
CA VAL A 69 -4.83 15.70 -1.42
C VAL A 69 -4.97 15.54 -2.92
N LYS A 70 -3.91 15.91 -3.64
CA LYS A 70 -3.74 15.68 -5.07
C LYS A 70 -2.38 15.05 -5.30
N SER A 71 -2.36 13.91 -5.97
CA SER A 71 -1.12 13.18 -6.26
C SER A 71 -1.35 12.20 -7.41
N ARG A 72 -0.28 11.81 -8.09
CA ARG A 72 -0.33 10.71 -9.05
C ARG A 72 -0.58 9.36 -8.38
N ILE A 73 -0.10 9.19 -7.17
CA ILE A 73 -0.30 7.99 -6.38
C ILE A 73 -0.79 8.38 -4.98
N ILE A 74 -1.92 7.80 -4.59
CA ILE A 74 -2.49 7.92 -3.25
C ILE A 74 -2.66 6.52 -2.69
N ILE A 75 -2.17 6.26 -1.48
CA ILE A 75 -2.31 4.99 -0.77
C ILE A 75 -3.05 5.25 0.53
N CYS A 76 -4.13 4.52 0.78
CA CYS A 76 -4.91 4.63 2.01
C CYS A 76 -5.04 3.27 2.69
N HIS A 77 -5.00 3.29 4.01
CA HIS A 77 -5.16 2.12 4.86
C HIS A 77 -6.12 2.43 6.01
N VAL A 78 -7.06 1.54 6.26
CA VAL A 78 -7.92 1.56 7.45
C VAL A 78 -7.62 0.33 8.30
N ARG A 79 -7.19 0.58 9.53
CA ARG A 79 -6.54 -0.41 10.39
C ARG A 79 -7.53 -1.17 11.26
N LEU A 80 -7.37 -2.50 11.26
CA LEU A 80 -7.81 -3.39 12.33
C LEU A 80 -6.57 -4.05 12.91
N ARG A 81 -6.24 -3.78 14.15
CA ARG A 81 -5.01 -4.25 14.80
C ARG A 81 -4.94 -5.76 14.89
N THR A 82 -3.86 -6.33 14.41
CA THR A 82 -3.48 -7.73 14.59
C THR A 82 -2.10 -7.86 15.25
N SER A 83 -1.26 -6.82 15.17
CA SER A 83 0.07 -6.70 15.75
C SER A 83 0.37 -5.24 16.11
N GLY A 84 1.31 -5.00 17.02
CA GLY A 84 1.73 -3.68 17.47
C GLY A 84 0.72 -2.98 18.40
N LEU A 85 1.01 -1.71 18.73
CA LEU A 85 0.14 -0.86 19.57
C LEU A 85 -0.91 -0.13 18.72
N ILE A 86 -1.96 0.40 19.38
CA ILE A 86 -2.91 1.34 18.75
C ILE A 86 -2.36 2.75 18.95
N ASP A 87 -1.51 3.16 18.03
CA ASP A 87 -0.91 4.48 17.97
C ASP A 87 -0.63 4.87 16.51
N GLU A 88 -0.17 6.08 16.29
CA GLU A 88 0.12 6.59 14.95
C GLU A 88 1.37 5.95 14.33
N CYS A 89 2.34 5.54 15.16
CA CYS A 89 3.57 4.92 14.67
C CYS A 89 3.29 3.57 14.02
N HIS A 90 2.28 2.83 14.50
CA HIS A 90 1.86 1.54 13.93
C HIS A 90 0.76 1.65 12.89
N ALA A 91 0.18 2.84 12.66
CA ALA A 91 -0.79 3.06 11.58
C ALA A 91 -0.06 3.16 10.23
N HIS A 92 -0.57 2.46 9.21
CA HIS A 92 -0.08 2.60 7.83
C HIS A 92 -0.69 3.83 7.14
N PRO A 93 -0.04 4.33 6.07
CA PRO A 93 1.20 3.86 5.46
C PRO A 93 2.45 4.23 6.26
N PHE A 94 3.55 3.49 6.02
CA PHE A 94 4.90 3.83 6.47
C PHE A 94 5.69 4.52 5.36
N VAL A 95 6.74 5.27 5.75
CA VAL A 95 7.70 5.88 4.82
C VAL A 95 9.11 5.48 5.21
N LEU A 96 9.91 5.05 4.24
CA LEU A 96 11.36 4.87 4.36
C LEU A 96 12.03 5.37 3.08
N GLU A 97 13.28 5.81 3.22
CA GLU A 97 14.13 6.08 2.07
C GLU A 97 14.72 4.77 1.54
N ILE A 98 14.67 4.58 0.22
CA ILE A 98 15.33 3.49 -0.48
C ILE A 98 16.00 4.05 -1.73
N GLY A 99 17.34 3.97 -1.78
CA GLY A 99 18.10 4.41 -2.94
C GLY A 99 18.00 5.90 -3.27
N GLY A 100 17.83 6.76 -2.27
CA GLY A 100 17.69 8.21 -2.43
C GLY A 100 16.27 8.68 -2.77
N TYR A 101 15.29 7.80 -2.72
CA TYR A 101 13.87 8.11 -2.96
C TYR A 101 13.04 7.78 -1.72
N ASP A 102 12.03 8.59 -1.47
CA ASP A 102 11.00 8.28 -0.48
C ASP A 102 10.09 7.17 -1.02
N TRP A 103 9.83 6.17 -0.18
CA TRP A 103 8.91 5.07 -0.49
C TRP A 103 7.80 4.99 0.54
N ILE A 104 6.57 4.81 0.04
CA ILE A 104 5.38 4.58 0.86
C ILE A 104 5.01 3.11 0.81
N PHE A 105 4.73 2.53 1.99
CA PHE A 105 4.32 1.13 2.15
C PHE A 105 3.09 1.00 3.01
N ALA A 106 2.12 0.20 2.56
CA ALA A 106 0.94 -0.19 3.35
C ALA A 106 0.67 -1.68 3.19
N HIS A 107 0.46 -2.37 4.30
CA HIS A 107 0.33 -3.82 4.36
C HIS A 107 -0.97 -4.24 5.05
N ASN A 108 -1.60 -5.27 4.51
CA ASN A 108 -2.72 -5.99 5.09
C ASN A 108 -2.37 -7.49 5.09
N GLY A 109 -2.10 -8.03 6.26
CA GLY A 109 -1.72 -9.42 6.40
C GLY A 109 -1.36 -9.78 7.83
N LYS A 110 -0.70 -10.92 7.98
CA LYS A 110 -0.11 -11.38 9.23
C LYS A 110 1.10 -12.26 8.92
N ALA A 111 2.26 -11.81 9.33
CA ALA A 111 3.54 -12.45 9.09
C ALA A 111 4.41 -12.46 10.38
N PRO A 112 4.02 -13.21 11.42
CA PRO A 112 4.67 -13.13 12.73
C PRO A 112 6.15 -13.54 12.69
N ASN A 113 6.54 -14.41 11.77
CA ASN A 113 7.91 -14.88 11.67
C ASN A 113 8.90 -13.78 11.29
N ILE A 114 8.46 -12.74 10.53
CA ILE A 114 9.32 -11.63 10.13
C ILE A 114 9.61 -10.64 11.28
N GLU A 115 8.90 -10.72 12.40
CA GLU A 115 9.16 -9.88 13.57
C GLU A 115 10.57 -10.13 14.14
N SER A 116 11.17 -11.28 13.86
CA SER A 116 12.55 -11.61 14.22
C SER A 116 13.62 -10.99 13.29
N TYR A 117 13.21 -10.40 12.17
CA TYR A 117 14.13 -9.76 11.23
C TYR A 117 14.88 -8.59 11.88
N LYS A 118 16.19 -8.61 11.73
CA LYS A 118 17.07 -7.52 12.18
C LYS A 118 17.54 -6.74 10.95
N SER A 119 17.04 -5.53 10.80
CA SER A 119 17.42 -4.66 9.71
C SER A 119 18.92 -4.29 9.78
N SER A 120 19.57 -4.23 8.63
CA SER A 120 20.93 -3.73 8.47
C SER A 120 21.01 -2.19 8.39
N GLY A 121 19.87 -1.55 8.11
CA GLY A 121 19.73 -0.10 8.07
C GLY A 121 19.19 0.47 9.39
N ILE A 122 18.79 1.75 9.38
CA ILE A 122 18.15 2.40 10.54
C ILE A 122 16.77 1.73 10.77
N PRO A 123 16.53 1.09 11.92
CA PRO A 123 15.27 0.43 12.18
C PRO A 123 14.14 1.44 12.46
N MET A 124 12.92 1.05 12.14
CA MET A 124 11.70 1.76 12.54
C MET A 124 11.43 1.49 14.03
N LYS A 125 12.14 2.19 14.91
CA LYS A 125 12.13 1.90 16.36
C LYS A 125 10.75 2.05 17.00
N GLU A 126 9.94 2.97 16.50
CA GLU A 126 8.62 3.29 17.05
C GLU A 126 7.51 2.37 16.52
N ALA A 127 7.73 1.72 15.38
CA ALA A 127 6.77 0.80 14.75
C ALA A 127 7.27 -0.64 14.85
N VAL A 128 7.03 -1.29 15.99
CA VAL A 128 7.40 -2.70 16.19
C VAL A 128 6.22 -3.58 15.78
N SER A 129 6.20 -4.02 14.52
CA SER A 129 5.17 -4.89 13.94
C SER A 129 5.74 -5.71 12.80
N ASP A 130 5.04 -6.80 12.44
CA ASP A 130 5.35 -7.59 11.26
C ASP A 130 5.39 -6.73 9.98
N SER A 131 4.51 -5.75 9.87
CA SER A 131 4.47 -4.82 8.73
C SER A 131 5.68 -3.90 8.67
N ALA A 132 6.14 -3.37 9.81
CA ALA A 132 7.35 -2.56 9.87
C ALA A 132 8.59 -3.39 9.48
N ARG A 133 8.71 -4.61 10.01
CA ARG A 133 9.80 -5.53 9.66
C ARG A 133 9.75 -5.96 8.20
N THR A 134 8.55 -6.15 7.63
CA THR A 134 8.38 -6.39 6.19
C THR A 134 8.96 -5.24 5.37
N PHE A 135 8.65 -4.00 5.72
CA PHE A 135 9.14 -2.84 4.98
C PHE A 135 10.66 -2.65 5.12
N GLU A 136 11.20 -2.88 6.32
CA GLU A 136 12.66 -2.87 6.54
C GLU A 136 13.37 -3.94 5.72
N PHE A 137 12.80 -5.14 5.65
CA PHE A 137 13.33 -6.22 4.81
C PHE A 137 13.40 -5.80 3.34
N LEU A 138 12.29 -5.28 2.80
CA LEU A 138 12.22 -4.78 1.43
C LEU A 138 13.24 -3.65 1.19
N ARG A 139 13.33 -2.68 2.11
CA ARG A 139 14.32 -1.59 2.04
C ARG A 139 15.74 -2.10 1.94
N ASP A 140 16.14 -2.99 2.85
CA ASP A 140 17.52 -3.44 2.95
C ASP A 140 17.97 -4.16 1.67
N HIS A 141 17.07 -4.97 1.07
CA HIS A 141 17.35 -5.67 -0.19
C HIS A 141 17.32 -4.73 -1.40
N LEU A 142 16.34 -3.85 -1.49
CA LEU A 142 16.23 -2.91 -2.60
C LEU A 142 17.34 -1.86 -2.60
N THR A 143 17.78 -1.38 -1.43
CA THR A 143 18.90 -0.42 -1.32
C THR A 143 20.16 -0.95 -1.98
N GLN A 144 20.45 -2.23 -1.83
CA GLN A 144 21.60 -2.85 -2.49
C GLN A 144 21.43 -2.90 -4.01
N HIS A 145 20.21 -3.05 -4.49
CA HIS A 145 19.89 -3.06 -5.91
C HIS A 145 20.03 -1.67 -6.54
N PHE A 146 19.52 -0.61 -5.89
CA PHE A 146 19.59 0.78 -6.40
C PHE A 146 21.00 1.30 -6.64
N LYS A 147 22.00 0.73 -5.98
CA LYS A 147 23.41 1.01 -6.30
C LYS A 147 23.81 0.59 -7.71
N LYS A 148 23.01 -0.27 -8.38
CA LYS A 148 23.30 -0.83 -9.70
C LYS A 148 22.38 -0.30 -10.80
N SER A 149 21.09 -0.14 -10.53
CA SER A 149 20.09 0.34 -11.49
C SER A 149 18.86 0.93 -10.80
N SER A 150 18.20 1.90 -11.47
CA SER A 150 16.95 2.52 -11.01
C SER A 150 15.83 2.43 -12.04
N ASP A 151 16.00 1.68 -13.14
CA ASP A 151 14.92 1.46 -14.11
C ASP A 151 13.84 0.53 -13.56
N VAL A 152 12.62 0.68 -14.09
CA VAL A 152 11.43 -0.02 -13.56
C VAL A 152 11.54 -1.54 -13.68
N ALA A 153 12.08 -2.05 -14.78
CA ALA A 153 12.21 -3.48 -15.00
C ALA A 153 13.18 -4.10 -13.99
N SER A 154 14.34 -3.48 -13.81
CA SER A 154 15.33 -3.88 -12.80
C SER A 154 14.79 -3.83 -11.38
N ILE A 155 14.03 -2.78 -11.03
CA ILE A 155 13.38 -2.68 -9.71
C ILE A 155 12.36 -3.80 -9.52
N PHE A 156 11.55 -4.08 -10.56
CA PHE A 156 10.56 -5.16 -10.51
C PHE A 156 11.20 -6.51 -10.28
N GLU A 157 12.26 -6.83 -11.01
CA GLU A 157 13.01 -8.07 -10.83
C GLU A 157 13.65 -8.19 -9.45
N ALA A 158 14.24 -7.09 -8.94
CA ALA A 158 14.81 -7.07 -7.61
C ALA A 158 13.75 -7.28 -6.53
N LEU A 159 12.60 -6.61 -6.68
CA LEU A 159 11.46 -6.75 -5.78
C LEU A 159 10.87 -8.17 -5.83
N SER A 160 10.75 -8.76 -7.01
CA SER A 160 10.29 -10.13 -7.23
C SER A 160 11.16 -11.14 -6.47
N ARG A 161 12.49 -11.05 -6.64
CA ARG A 161 13.45 -11.90 -5.90
C ARG A 161 13.37 -11.66 -4.39
N CYS A 162 13.30 -10.41 -3.98
CA CYS A 162 13.22 -10.03 -2.57
C CYS A 162 11.95 -10.60 -1.91
N ILE A 163 10.79 -10.52 -2.59
CA ILE A 163 9.53 -11.07 -2.08
C ILE A 163 9.60 -12.59 -2.00
N SER A 164 10.15 -13.26 -3.01
CA SER A 164 10.32 -14.73 -2.99
C SER A 164 11.17 -15.17 -1.82
N GLU A 165 12.33 -14.54 -1.60
CA GLU A 165 13.20 -14.81 -0.44
C GLU A 165 12.48 -14.51 0.88
N MET A 166 11.76 -13.41 0.96
CA MET A 166 11.00 -13.02 2.15
C MET A 166 9.97 -14.09 2.54
N ILE A 167 9.21 -14.59 1.57
CA ILE A 167 8.16 -15.59 1.81
C ILE A 167 8.77 -16.94 2.18
N GLU A 168 9.89 -17.32 1.58
CA GLU A 168 10.61 -18.54 1.91
C GLU A 168 11.15 -18.52 3.35
N ARG A 169 11.78 -17.42 3.75
CA ARG A 169 12.39 -17.28 5.09
C ARG A 169 11.39 -16.95 6.18
N TYR A 170 10.35 -16.19 5.84
CA TYR A 170 9.34 -15.71 6.76
C TYR A 170 7.93 -15.97 6.20
N PRO A 171 7.47 -17.24 6.19
CA PRO A 171 6.15 -17.57 5.68
C PRO A 171 5.05 -16.75 6.37
N GLY A 172 4.18 -16.13 5.56
CA GLY A 172 3.15 -15.24 6.06
C GLY A 172 2.12 -14.84 5.02
N LYS A 173 1.19 -14.00 5.47
CA LYS A 173 0.15 -13.40 4.64
C LYS A 173 0.55 -11.98 4.31
N TYR A 174 0.83 -11.72 3.05
CA TYR A 174 1.32 -10.44 2.56
C TYR A 174 0.42 -9.92 1.45
N ASN A 175 -0.31 -8.85 1.72
CA ASN A 175 -0.94 -8.02 0.72
C ASN A 175 -0.44 -6.61 0.95
N PHE A 176 0.22 -6.00 -0.01
CA PHE A 176 0.77 -4.68 0.21
C PHE A 176 0.78 -3.81 -1.05
N PHE A 177 0.82 -2.52 -0.81
CA PHE A 177 1.22 -1.49 -1.75
C PHE A 177 2.59 -0.96 -1.38
N LEU A 178 3.43 -0.76 -2.38
CA LEU A 178 4.76 -0.14 -2.27
C LEU A 178 4.92 0.86 -3.42
N SER A 179 5.33 2.09 -3.15
CA SER A 179 5.47 3.09 -4.19
C SER A 179 6.55 4.12 -3.88
N ASN A 180 7.22 4.61 -4.93
CA ASN A 180 8.13 5.76 -4.90
C ASN A 180 7.52 7.03 -5.55
N GLY A 181 6.21 7.05 -5.77
CA GLY A 181 5.50 8.16 -6.42
C GLY A 181 5.47 8.12 -7.94
N GLN A 182 6.25 7.26 -8.57
CA GLN A 182 6.27 7.05 -10.02
C GLN A 182 5.60 5.72 -10.39
N ILE A 183 5.90 4.67 -9.64
CA ILE A 183 5.39 3.32 -9.84
C ILE A 183 4.68 2.87 -8.56
N LEU A 184 3.52 2.25 -8.74
CA LEU A 184 2.80 1.53 -7.71
C LEU A 184 3.03 0.03 -7.90
N PHE A 185 3.74 -0.60 -6.96
CA PHE A 185 3.85 -2.05 -6.85
C PHE A 185 2.73 -2.58 -5.97
N VAL A 186 2.10 -3.66 -6.41
CA VAL A 186 1.00 -4.34 -5.73
C VAL A 186 1.35 -5.79 -5.58
N PHE A 187 1.41 -6.29 -4.36
CA PHE A 187 1.65 -7.70 -4.10
C PHE A 187 0.50 -8.34 -3.32
N THR A 188 0.14 -9.56 -3.70
CA THR A 188 -0.85 -10.37 -2.99
C THR A 188 -0.51 -11.86 -3.01
N ASN A 189 -0.48 -12.47 -1.81
CA ASN A 189 -0.47 -13.93 -1.67
C ASN A 189 -1.62 -14.45 -0.78
N HIS A 190 -2.49 -13.55 -0.30
CA HIS A 190 -3.48 -13.89 0.71
C HIS A 190 -4.89 -13.44 0.35
N ARG A 191 -5.10 -12.15 0.07
CA ARG A 191 -6.41 -11.57 -0.22
C ARG A 191 -6.40 -10.93 -1.61
N GLN A 192 -7.42 -11.18 -2.41
CA GLN A 192 -7.56 -10.56 -3.72
C GLN A 192 -7.62 -9.03 -3.61
N PHE A 193 -7.09 -8.36 -4.61
CA PHE A 193 -7.39 -6.97 -4.90
C PHE A 193 -8.39 -6.86 -6.04
N MET A 194 -9.20 -5.83 -5.97
CA MET A 194 -10.10 -5.41 -7.04
C MET A 194 -9.51 -4.19 -7.73
N LEU A 195 -9.39 -4.24 -9.05
CA LEU A 195 -8.79 -3.21 -9.88
C LEU A 195 -9.82 -2.65 -10.85
N LEU A 196 -9.98 -1.33 -10.85
CA LEU A 196 -10.82 -0.59 -11.78
C LEU A 196 -9.94 0.24 -12.71
N LYS A 197 -9.92 -0.13 -14.00
CA LYS A 197 -9.20 0.58 -15.07
C LYS A 197 -10.19 1.06 -16.14
N GLY A 198 -9.91 2.24 -16.70
CA GLY A 198 -10.73 2.77 -17.82
C GLY A 198 -12.11 3.22 -17.40
N SER A 199 -12.32 3.55 -16.14
CA SER A 199 -13.58 4.10 -15.64
C SER A 199 -13.92 5.43 -16.29
N LYS A 200 -15.17 5.56 -16.76
CA LYS A 200 -15.70 6.83 -17.28
C LYS A 200 -15.78 7.94 -16.22
N LYS A 201 -15.88 7.54 -14.94
CA LYS A 201 -15.94 8.46 -13.80
C LYS A 201 -14.55 8.88 -13.28
N LEU A 202 -13.50 8.14 -13.66
CA LEU A 202 -12.12 8.31 -13.19
C LEU A 202 -11.17 8.42 -14.40
N GLU A 203 -11.48 9.36 -15.29
CA GLU A 203 -10.67 9.57 -16.49
C GLU A 203 -9.22 9.88 -16.15
N GLY A 204 -8.30 9.03 -16.64
CA GLY A 204 -6.87 9.13 -16.38
C GLY A 204 -6.42 8.64 -14.99
N ALA A 205 -7.27 7.88 -14.27
CA ALA A 205 -6.93 7.24 -13.01
C ALA A 205 -7.36 5.76 -12.98
N LEU A 206 -6.67 4.98 -12.15
CA LEU A 206 -6.90 3.58 -11.86
C LEU A 206 -7.05 3.42 -10.35
N LEU A 207 -8.00 2.60 -9.90
CA LEU A 207 -8.16 2.25 -8.49
C LEU A 207 -7.81 0.78 -8.24
N ILE A 208 -7.17 0.53 -7.10
CA ILE A 208 -6.98 -0.81 -6.56
C ILE A 208 -7.40 -0.82 -5.10
N THR A 209 -8.19 -1.81 -4.70
CA THR A 209 -8.71 -1.88 -3.34
C THR A 209 -8.96 -3.31 -2.90
N THR A 210 -9.01 -3.54 -1.60
CA THR A 210 -9.50 -4.77 -0.99
C THR A 210 -11.03 -4.78 -0.83
N VAL A 211 -11.69 -3.61 -1.00
CA VAL A 211 -13.15 -3.44 -0.86
C VAL A 211 -13.66 -2.51 -1.95
N GLU A 212 -14.32 -3.07 -2.95
CA GLU A 212 -14.85 -2.33 -4.12
C GLU A 212 -16.29 -1.83 -3.94
N LYS A 213 -17.03 -2.39 -2.99
CA LYS A 213 -18.44 -2.11 -2.79
C LYS A 213 -18.74 -0.62 -2.67
N GLY A 214 -19.65 -0.12 -3.49
CA GLY A 214 -20.09 1.28 -3.51
C GLY A 214 -19.12 2.26 -4.19
N LEU A 215 -17.91 1.84 -4.57
CA LEU A 215 -16.95 2.70 -5.25
C LEU A 215 -17.34 2.94 -6.71
N SER A 216 -17.76 1.92 -7.42
CA SER A 216 -18.27 1.99 -8.79
C SER A 216 -19.07 0.73 -9.12
N ASP A 217 -20.10 0.88 -9.97
CA ASP A 217 -20.87 -0.23 -10.54
C ASP A 217 -20.24 -0.75 -11.85
N GLU A 218 -19.08 -0.21 -12.24
CA GLU A 218 -18.34 -0.64 -13.43
C GLU A 218 -17.63 -1.98 -13.19
N ASN A 219 -17.16 -2.60 -14.27
CA ASN A 219 -16.50 -3.89 -14.20
C ASN A 219 -15.13 -3.82 -13.53
N TRP A 220 -15.00 -4.44 -12.39
CA TRP A 220 -13.75 -4.61 -11.68
C TRP A 220 -13.00 -5.85 -12.14
N LEU A 221 -11.72 -5.70 -12.40
CA LEU A 221 -10.81 -6.82 -12.61
C LEU A 221 -10.36 -7.38 -11.26
N ARG A 222 -10.40 -8.69 -11.13
CA ARG A 222 -9.95 -9.37 -9.92
C ARG A 222 -8.49 -9.74 -10.03
N ILE A 223 -7.67 -9.21 -9.13
CA ILE A 223 -6.28 -9.62 -8.94
C ILE A 223 -6.27 -10.60 -7.76
N ALA A 224 -6.33 -11.88 -8.08
CA ALA A 224 -6.28 -12.95 -7.08
C ALA A 224 -4.83 -13.35 -6.79
N LYS A 225 -4.61 -13.96 -5.62
CA LYS A 225 -3.36 -14.71 -5.41
C LYS A 225 -3.20 -15.71 -6.56
N SER A 226 -1.99 -15.84 -7.09
CA SER A 226 -1.69 -16.87 -8.06
C SER A 226 -1.95 -18.26 -7.46
N THR A 227 -2.28 -19.23 -8.31
CA THR A 227 -2.20 -20.65 -7.95
C THR A 227 -0.74 -21.08 -7.70
N CYS A 228 0.23 -20.28 -8.13
CA CYS A 228 1.63 -20.42 -7.78
C CYS A 228 1.83 -20.12 -6.29
N ARG A 229 2.79 -20.81 -5.68
CA ARG A 229 2.97 -20.89 -4.21
C ARG A 229 3.24 -19.53 -3.52
N GLN A 230 3.72 -18.51 -4.24
CA GLN A 230 4.24 -17.28 -3.63
C GLN A 230 3.36 -16.05 -3.81
N GLY A 231 2.50 -15.98 -4.83
CA GLY A 231 1.59 -14.87 -5.00
C GLY A 231 1.65 -14.19 -6.37
N MET A 232 1.08 -12.98 -6.46
CA MET A 232 1.02 -12.17 -7.67
C MET A 232 1.64 -10.79 -7.40
N LEU A 233 2.58 -10.37 -8.25
CA LEU A 233 3.19 -9.04 -8.22
C LEU A 233 2.81 -8.25 -9.46
N LEU A 234 2.42 -6.98 -9.28
CA LEU A 234 2.12 -6.04 -10.35
C LEU A 234 2.99 -4.78 -10.19
N ALA A 235 3.34 -4.18 -11.33
CA ALA A 235 3.87 -2.82 -11.42
C ALA A 235 2.92 -1.98 -12.28
N ILE A 236 2.54 -0.81 -11.77
CA ILE A 236 1.57 0.11 -12.39
C ILE A 236 2.20 1.49 -12.49
N SER A 237 2.12 2.11 -13.68
CA SER A 237 2.48 3.50 -13.90
C SER A 237 1.29 4.24 -14.51
N GLY A 238 0.87 5.31 -13.86
CA GLY A 238 -0.34 6.01 -14.28
C GLY A 238 -1.55 5.07 -14.29
N THR A 239 -2.13 4.83 -15.47
CA THR A 239 -3.24 3.89 -15.66
C THR A 239 -2.80 2.55 -16.26
N ASP A 240 -1.51 2.34 -16.50
CA ASP A 240 -1.02 1.17 -17.21
C ASP A 240 -0.41 0.14 -16.27
N ILE A 241 -0.87 -1.11 -16.40
CA ILE A 241 -0.23 -2.26 -15.79
C ILE A 241 0.98 -2.59 -16.68
N ILE A 242 2.19 -2.27 -16.20
CA ILE A 242 3.44 -2.49 -16.93
C ILE A 242 3.79 -3.97 -16.92
N VAL A 243 3.67 -4.59 -15.73
CA VAL A 243 3.96 -6.01 -15.50
C VAL A 243 2.92 -6.58 -14.55
N CYS A 244 2.51 -7.82 -14.79
CA CYS A 244 1.68 -8.62 -13.88
C CYS A 244 2.20 -10.06 -13.95
N GLN A 245 2.80 -10.53 -12.87
CA GLN A 245 3.53 -11.81 -12.88
C GLN A 245 3.27 -12.60 -11.59
N PRO A 246 3.01 -13.93 -11.70
CA PRO A 246 3.08 -14.83 -10.55
C PRO A 246 4.52 -14.99 -10.06
N LEU A 247 4.69 -15.15 -8.75
CA LEU A 247 5.96 -15.45 -8.08
C LEU A 247 6.01 -16.89 -7.61
#